data_9234bb7f2d87e9dd9fd919df67a9bfc9
#
_entry.id   9234bb7f2d87e9dd9fd919df67a9bfc9
#
_cell.length_a   1.000
_cell.length_b   1.000
_cell.length_c   1.000
_cell.angle_alpha   90.00
_cell.angle_beta   90.00
_cell.angle_gamma   90.00
#
_symmetry.space_group_name_H-M   'P 1'
#
loop_
_entity.id
_entity.type
_entity.pdbx_description
1 polymer ?
#
loop_
_entity_poly.entity_id
_entity_poly.type
_entity_poly.pdbx_seq_one_letter_code
_entity_poly.pdbx_strand_id
1 'polypeptide(L)'
;MRSRNRYEESFKCIQQCKSYLRGDLGGIKALSGVVTILDRTQDVLCKKLGDHFVRLCLDEAEGGDLEQQLTPVFYELLNLKWLLKAFELYRGKAEEQLKEVMTSVMTICLGKERSGEWVELRPSESNPQHARDMAHRDFLGMLDILFEQFLKIATRSRQVLTVSTNILATIPTQQTPFQPSALAQGVSVEDALSITAAEQATLQQCLGTLHTHTWSHMQQLVGTLLESRGEVHAQLPIEELRQVWDHCMDFVAVAGKLYGTKGKLLLGTLLRQARDSLEFVHKDQLVRLQGLLHEELWKPALVPSVLQGEVTQLEENPRVRAVVGSDA
;
A
#
# COMPACT_ATOMS: atom_id res chain seq x y z
N MET A 1 -30.62 2.33 9.42
CA MET A 1 -31.68 1.64 8.65
C MET A 1 -32.54 2.56 7.77
N ARG A 2 -32.97 3.78 8.18
CA ARG A 2 -33.85 4.63 7.36
C ARG A 2 -33.25 5.22 6.06
N SER A 3 -31.95 5.39 5.94
CA SER A 3 -31.30 5.90 4.72
C SER A 3 -31.10 4.84 3.63
N ARG A 4 -31.00 3.58 4.02
CA ARG A 4 -30.73 2.41 3.17
C ARG A 4 -31.87 2.15 2.17
N ASN A 5 -33.13 2.07 2.65
CA ASN A 5 -34.29 1.87 1.77
C ASN A 5 -34.45 2.99 0.72
N ARG A 6 -33.94 4.19 0.99
CA ARG A 6 -34.09 5.33 0.07
C ARG A 6 -33.26 5.21 -1.20
N TYR A 7 -32.06 4.62 -1.15
CA TYR A 7 -31.23 4.47 -2.37
C TYR A 7 -31.82 3.41 -3.30
N GLU A 8 -32.21 2.26 -2.76
CA GLU A 8 -32.82 1.16 -3.49
C GLU A 8 -34.16 1.59 -4.12
N GLU A 9 -35.05 2.25 -3.34
CA GLU A 9 -36.31 2.78 -3.83
C GLU A 9 -36.10 3.85 -4.91
N SER A 10 -35.15 4.76 -4.73
CA SER A 10 -34.83 5.79 -5.71
C SER A 10 -34.32 5.18 -7.02
N PHE A 11 -33.50 4.14 -6.92
CA PHE A 11 -32.98 3.44 -8.09
C PHE A 11 -34.07 2.67 -8.83
N LYS A 12 -34.93 1.92 -8.11
CA LYS A 12 -36.10 1.25 -8.69
C LYS A 12 -37.01 2.22 -9.42
N CYS A 13 -37.25 3.38 -8.84
CA CYS A 13 -38.04 4.45 -9.44
C CYS A 13 -37.38 4.98 -10.73
N ILE A 14 -36.06 5.23 -10.74
CA ILE A 14 -35.31 5.67 -11.93
C ILE A 14 -35.41 4.61 -13.04
N GLN A 15 -35.24 3.31 -12.72
CA GLN A 15 -35.31 2.23 -13.69
C GLN A 15 -36.74 2.09 -14.28
N GLN A 16 -37.75 2.19 -13.45
CA GLN A 16 -39.14 2.19 -13.90
C GLN A 16 -39.44 3.37 -14.83
N CYS A 17 -39.02 4.58 -14.44
CA CYS A 17 -39.16 5.77 -15.29
C CYS A 17 -38.45 5.60 -16.65
N LYS A 18 -37.21 5.05 -16.65
CA LYS A 18 -36.49 4.76 -17.90
C LYS A 18 -37.19 3.71 -18.76
N SER A 19 -37.78 2.69 -18.15
CA SER A 19 -38.54 1.66 -18.87
C SER A 19 -39.76 2.26 -19.58
N TYR A 20 -40.56 3.06 -18.89
CA TYR A 20 -41.70 3.76 -19.48
C TYR A 20 -41.29 4.74 -20.59
N LEU A 21 -40.20 5.50 -20.38
CA LEU A 21 -39.67 6.44 -21.38
C LEU A 21 -39.11 5.73 -22.63
N ARG A 22 -38.62 4.51 -22.52
CA ARG A 22 -38.13 3.75 -23.66
C ARG A 22 -39.25 2.97 -24.37
N GLY A 23 -40.30 2.60 -23.66
CA GLY A 23 -41.46 1.89 -24.18
C GLY A 23 -42.55 2.84 -24.66
N ASP A 24 -43.56 3.03 -23.84
CA ASP A 24 -44.83 3.72 -24.21
C ASP A 24 -44.68 5.20 -24.56
N LEU A 25 -43.64 5.86 -24.01
CA LEU A 25 -43.45 7.32 -24.16
C LEU A 25 -42.24 7.68 -25.06
N GLY A 26 -41.60 6.68 -25.71
CA GLY A 26 -40.36 6.89 -26.49
C GLY A 26 -40.51 7.80 -27.73
N GLY A 27 -41.74 8.04 -28.20
CA GLY A 27 -42.03 8.94 -29.32
C GLY A 27 -42.23 10.41 -28.95
N ILE A 28 -42.28 10.76 -27.68
CA ILE A 28 -42.60 12.11 -27.21
C ILE A 28 -41.33 12.95 -27.12
N LYS A 29 -41.11 13.85 -28.11
CA LYS A 29 -39.92 14.74 -28.16
C LYS A 29 -39.74 15.59 -26.91
N ALA A 30 -40.81 16.00 -26.25
CA ALA A 30 -40.77 16.81 -25.01
C ALA A 30 -40.11 16.05 -23.84
N LEU A 31 -40.06 14.72 -23.87
CA LEU A 31 -39.50 13.89 -22.80
C LEU A 31 -38.04 13.50 -23.04
N SER A 32 -37.43 13.84 -24.18
CA SER A 32 -36.05 13.53 -24.50
C SER A 32 -35.04 14.05 -23.46
N GLY A 33 -35.30 15.23 -22.88
CA GLY A 33 -34.48 15.80 -21.80
C GLY A 33 -34.58 15.06 -20.48
N VAL A 34 -35.69 14.37 -20.21
CA VAL A 34 -35.94 13.66 -18.95
C VAL A 34 -34.99 12.43 -18.84
N VAL A 35 -34.74 11.74 -19.92
CA VAL A 35 -33.79 10.60 -19.94
C VAL A 35 -32.41 11.07 -19.49
N THR A 36 -31.92 12.18 -20.01
CA THR A 36 -30.62 12.77 -19.63
C THR A 36 -30.57 13.16 -18.14
N ILE A 37 -31.66 13.68 -17.61
CA ILE A 37 -31.75 14.00 -16.17
C ILE A 37 -31.72 12.75 -15.33
N LEU A 38 -32.44 11.70 -15.72
CA LEU A 38 -32.44 10.41 -15.03
C LEU A 38 -31.07 9.74 -15.07
N ASP A 39 -30.35 9.80 -16.21
CA ASP A 39 -28.98 9.29 -16.32
C ASP A 39 -28.02 10.01 -15.36
N ARG A 40 -28.04 11.36 -15.34
CA ARG A 40 -27.26 12.16 -14.40
C ARG A 40 -27.59 11.86 -12.93
N THR A 41 -28.88 11.70 -12.62
CA THR A 41 -29.34 11.38 -11.26
C THR A 41 -28.82 9.99 -10.85
N GLN A 42 -28.85 9.03 -11.75
CA GLN A 42 -28.30 7.69 -11.53
C GLN A 42 -26.79 7.76 -11.26
N ASP A 43 -26.02 8.52 -12.06
CA ASP A 43 -24.59 8.68 -11.86
C ASP A 43 -24.25 9.32 -10.50
N VAL A 44 -25.03 10.31 -10.07
CA VAL A 44 -24.87 10.94 -8.74
C VAL A 44 -25.16 9.94 -7.62
N LEU A 45 -26.20 9.11 -7.76
CA LEU A 45 -26.52 8.06 -6.79
C LEU A 45 -25.43 7.00 -6.72
N CYS A 46 -24.93 6.51 -7.87
CA CYS A 46 -23.83 5.56 -7.96
C CYS A 46 -22.57 6.11 -7.27
N LYS A 47 -22.26 7.39 -7.51
CA LYS A 47 -21.10 8.03 -6.86
C LYS A 47 -21.27 8.12 -5.35
N LYS A 48 -22.42 8.56 -4.86
CA LYS A 48 -22.68 8.61 -3.40
C LYS A 48 -22.62 7.23 -2.75
N LEU A 49 -23.12 6.20 -3.44
CA LEU A 49 -23.05 4.81 -2.96
C LEU A 49 -21.61 4.30 -2.95
N GLY A 50 -20.81 4.64 -3.99
CA GLY A 50 -19.38 4.35 -4.05
C GLY A 50 -18.60 5.06 -2.93
N ASP A 51 -18.88 6.33 -2.65
CA ASP A 51 -18.27 7.08 -1.55
C ASP A 51 -18.65 6.46 -0.18
N HIS A 52 -19.88 5.96 -0.04
CA HIS A 52 -20.31 5.25 1.16
C HIS A 52 -19.58 3.92 1.33
N PHE A 53 -19.45 3.14 0.23
CA PHE A 53 -18.66 1.91 0.20
C PHE A 53 -17.22 2.17 0.64
N VAL A 54 -16.57 3.20 0.08
CA VAL A 54 -15.19 3.57 0.42
C VAL A 54 -15.05 3.91 1.90
N ARG A 55 -15.98 4.69 2.46
CA ARG A 55 -15.98 5.01 3.89
C ARG A 55 -16.08 3.75 4.75
N LEU A 56 -17.00 2.84 4.45
CA LEU A 56 -17.12 1.57 5.17
C LEU A 56 -15.84 0.73 5.09
N CYS A 57 -15.11 0.80 3.98
CA CYS A 57 -13.86 0.08 3.80
C CYS A 57 -12.69 0.70 4.58
N LEU A 58 -12.62 2.03 4.69
CA LEU A 58 -11.49 2.75 5.29
C LEU A 58 -11.69 3.03 6.80
N ASP A 59 -12.91 3.33 7.23
CA ASP A 59 -13.20 3.73 8.61
C ASP A 59 -13.38 2.50 9.52
N GLU A 60 -12.64 2.48 10.62
CA GLU A 60 -12.84 1.51 11.72
C GLU A 60 -13.90 1.98 12.73
N ALA A 61 -14.35 3.24 12.62
CA ALA A 61 -15.06 3.95 13.70
C ALA A 61 -16.51 3.52 13.93
N GLU A 62 -17.14 2.81 13.00
CA GLU A 62 -18.49 2.28 13.22
C GLU A 62 -18.39 0.86 13.78
N GLY A 63 -18.43 0.71 15.10
CA GLY A 63 -18.28 -0.52 15.88
C GLY A 63 -19.31 -1.64 15.57
N GLY A 64 -19.60 -1.87 14.29
CA GLY A 64 -20.46 -2.92 13.77
C GLY A 64 -19.67 -3.95 12.97
N ASP A 65 -20.30 -5.11 12.75
CA ASP A 65 -19.76 -6.14 11.87
C ASP A 65 -19.65 -5.60 10.43
N LEU A 66 -18.42 -5.54 9.93
CA LEU A 66 -18.11 -5.06 8.56
C LEU A 66 -18.94 -5.81 7.52
N GLU A 67 -19.12 -7.13 7.70
CA GLU A 67 -19.87 -7.96 6.75
C GLU A 67 -21.33 -7.52 6.68
N GLN A 68 -21.96 -7.25 7.82
CA GLN A 68 -23.36 -6.80 7.87
C GLN A 68 -23.56 -5.42 7.22
N GLN A 69 -22.57 -4.54 7.35
CA GLN A 69 -22.64 -3.19 6.77
C GLN A 69 -22.29 -3.19 5.28
N LEU A 70 -21.27 -3.95 4.89
CA LEU A 70 -20.74 -3.97 3.52
C LEU A 70 -21.64 -4.75 2.57
N THR A 71 -22.19 -5.88 3.00
CA THR A 71 -23.00 -6.77 2.18
C THR A 71 -24.09 -6.05 1.39
N PRO A 72 -24.96 -5.23 2.01
CA PRO A 72 -26.03 -4.54 1.27
C PRO A 72 -25.52 -3.54 0.24
N VAL A 73 -24.49 -2.76 0.59
CA VAL A 73 -23.89 -1.77 -0.32
C VAL A 73 -23.21 -2.47 -1.49
N PHE A 74 -22.59 -3.61 -1.22
CA PHE A 74 -21.94 -4.44 -2.24
C PHE A 74 -22.96 -4.98 -3.26
N TYR A 75 -24.09 -5.53 -2.80
CA TYR A 75 -25.16 -6.00 -3.69
C TYR A 75 -25.79 -4.87 -4.52
N GLU A 76 -26.01 -3.70 -3.93
CA GLU A 76 -26.52 -2.54 -4.66
C GLU A 76 -25.54 -2.07 -5.74
N LEU A 77 -24.24 -1.98 -5.44
CA LEU A 77 -23.21 -1.62 -6.42
C LEU A 77 -23.07 -2.67 -7.53
N LEU A 78 -23.25 -3.93 -7.19
CA LEU A 78 -23.24 -5.02 -8.16
C LEU A 78 -24.43 -4.93 -9.13
N ASN A 79 -25.65 -4.71 -8.61
CA ASN A 79 -26.86 -4.50 -9.40
C ASN A 79 -26.73 -3.29 -10.35
N LEU A 80 -26.06 -2.25 -9.90
CA LEU A 80 -25.80 -1.04 -10.69
C LEU A 80 -24.68 -1.23 -11.72
N LYS A 81 -23.99 -2.40 -11.73
CA LYS A 81 -22.76 -2.65 -12.51
C LYS A 81 -21.67 -1.60 -12.24
N TRP A 82 -21.64 -1.08 -11.04
CA TRP A 82 -20.75 -0.01 -10.63
C TRP A 82 -19.66 -0.45 -9.63
N LEU A 83 -19.67 -1.74 -9.24
CA LEU A 83 -18.78 -2.29 -8.23
C LEU A 83 -17.29 -2.16 -8.60
N LEU A 84 -16.93 -2.38 -9.87
CA LEU A 84 -15.54 -2.18 -10.33
C LEU A 84 -15.06 -0.75 -10.13
N LYS A 85 -15.92 0.24 -10.44
CA LYS A 85 -15.60 1.66 -10.20
C LYS A 85 -15.48 1.96 -8.70
N ALA A 86 -16.29 1.33 -7.85
CA ALA A 86 -16.19 1.47 -6.41
C ALA A 86 -14.85 0.92 -5.88
N PHE A 87 -14.35 -0.19 -6.44
CA PHE A 87 -13.02 -0.71 -6.12
C PHE A 87 -11.89 0.23 -6.58
N GLU A 88 -12.01 0.85 -7.75
CA GLU A 88 -11.05 1.87 -8.21
C GLU A 88 -11.03 3.10 -7.30
N LEU A 89 -12.20 3.57 -6.86
CA LEU A 89 -12.31 4.66 -5.89
C LEU A 89 -11.67 4.29 -4.55
N TYR A 90 -11.95 3.07 -4.06
CA TYR A 90 -11.34 2.58 -2.83
C TYR A 90 -9.82 2.54 -2.94
N ARG A 91 -9.27 2.04 -4.06
CA ARG A 91 -7.83 2.02 -4.30
C ARG A 91 -7.23 3.41 -4.21
N GLY A 92 -7.79 4.38 -4.94
CA GLY A 92 -7.28 5.76 -4.92
C GLY A 92 -7.33 6.39 -3.52
N LYS A 93 -8.41 6.16 -2.78
CA LYS A 93 -8.56 6.67 -1.41
C LYS A 93 -7.65 5.96 -0.40
N ALA A 94 -7.41 4.65 -0.55
CA ALA A 94 -6.45 3.94 0.27
C ALA A 94 -5.01 4.45 0.05
N GLU A 95 -4.63 4.74 -1.20
CA GLU A 95 -3.34 5.37 -1.51
C GLU A 95 -3.21 6.77 -0.90
N GLU A 96 -4.27 7.58 -0.99
CA GLU A 96 -4.33 8.91 -0.39
C GLU A 96 -4.19 8.83 1.14
N GLN A 97 -4.92 7.91 1.78
CA GLN A 97 -4.83 7.67 3.23
C GLN A 97 -3.42 7.26 3.67
N LEU A 98 -2.75 6.39 2.92
CA LEU A 98 -1.36 6.00 3.23
C LEU A 98 -0.39 7.19 3.17
N LYS A 99 -0.55 8.07 2.17
CA LYS A 99 0.24 9.30 2.04
C LYS A 99 -0.06 10.29 3.16
N GLU A 100 -1.33 10.45 3.52
CA GLU A 100 -1.76 11.31 4.64
C GLU A 100 -1.18 10.82 5.97
N VAL A 101 -1.24 9.51 6.24
CA VAL A 101 -0.64 8.91 7.44
C VAL A 101 0.86 9.15 7.47
N MET A 102 1.57 8.90 6.37
CA MET A 102 3.01 9.16 6.30
C MET A 102 3.33 10.63 6.56
N THR A 103 2.61 11.54 5.91
CA THR A 103 2.76 12.99 6.09
C THR A 103 2.48 13.42 7.53
N SER A 104 1.41 12.91 8.12
CA SER A 104 1.02 13.20 9.51
C SER A 104 2.08 12.73 10.51
N VAL A 105 2.55 11.48 10.38
CA VAL A 105 3.59 10.92 11.26
C VAL A 105 4.89 11.72 11.14
N MET A 106 5.31 12.06 9.91
CA MET A 106 6.49 12.89 9.70
C MET A 106 6.33 14.28 10.33
N THR A 107 5.18 14.92 10.14
CA THR A 107 4.89 16.24 10.71
C THR A 107 4.95 16.23 12.24
N ILE A 108 4.37 15.20 12.88
CA ILE A 108 4.40 15.02 14.34
C ILE A 108 5.83 14.83 14.84
N CYS A 109 6.62 13.98 14.19
CA CYS A 109 7.98 13.68 14.63
C CYS A 109 8.93 14.87 14.43
N LEU A 110 8.84 15.57 13.28
CA LEU A 110 9.65 16.77 13.00
C LEU A 110 9.25 17.97 13.86
N GLY A 111 7.97 18.13 14.18
CA GLY A 111 7.49 19.19 15.07
C GLY A 111 8.03 19.03 16.50
N LYS A 112 8.18 17.79 16.97
CA LYS A 112 8.72 17.45 18.27
C LYS A 112 10.22 17.78 18.39
N GLU A 113 10.98 17.62 17.30
CA GLU A 113 12.43 17.86 17.28
C GLU A 113 12.79 19.35 17.32
N ARG A 114 11.98 20.21 16.67
CA ARG A 114 12.31 21.65 16.49
C ARG A 114 11.97 22.57 17.66
N SER A 115 11.06 22.23 18.54
CA SER A 115 10.52 23.21 19.50
C SER A 115 10.39 22.75 20.95
N GLY A 116 10.48 21.45 21.24
CA GLY A 116 10.03 20.98 22.55
C GLY A 116 8.55 21.31 22.84
N GLU A 117 7.93 22.17 22.03
CA GLU A 117 6.52 22.52 21.98
C GLU A 117 5.95 22.16 20.63
N TRP A 118 4.70 21.70 20.62
CA TRP A 118 3.97 21.28 19.42
C TRP A 118 3.73 22.46 18.46
N VAL A 119 4.53 22.57 17.41
CA VAL A 119 4.26 23.49 16.30
C VAL A 119 3.63 22.65 15.18
N GLU A 120 2.39 22.97 14.82
CA GLU A 120 1.75 22.43 13.63
C GLU A 120 2.51 22.88 12.37
N LEU A 121 3.37 22.01 11.84
CA LEU A 121 3.98 22.22 10.54
C LEU A 121 2.90 22.11 9.46
N ARG A 122 2.90 23.04 8.52
CA ARG A 122 1.97 22.98 7.39
C ARG A 122 2.26 21.74 6.56
N PRO A 123 1.23 21.02 6.04
CA PRO A 123 1.41 19.81 5.24
C PRO A 123 2.35 19.94 4.03
N SER A 124 2.53 21.17 3.53
CA SER A 124 3.47 21.47 2.44
C SER A 124 4.95 21.37 2.84
N GLU A 125 5.25 21.32 4.12
CA GLU A 125 6.62 21.29 4.66
C GLU A 125 7.10 19.87 4.99
N SER A 126 6.20 18.88 4.98
CA SER A 126 6.53 17.47 5.24
C SER A 126 7.04 16.76 3.98
N ASN A 127 8.19 17.20 3.47
CA ASN A 127 8.90 16.50 2.39
C ASN A 127 9.72 15.33 3.01
N PRO A 128 9.78 14.13 2.40
CA PRO A 128 10.67 13.04 2.81
C PRO A 128 12.11 13.45 3.05
N GLN A 129 12.59 14.50 2.38
CA GLN A 129 13.93 15.05 2.59
C GLN A 129 14.16 15.60 4.01
N HIS A 130 13.12 16.04 4.73
CA HIS A 130 13.28 16.49 6.11
C HIS A 130 13.62 15.35 7.09
N ALA A 131 13.27 14.12 6.75
CA ALA A 131 13.68 12.94 7.49
C ALA A 131 15.21 12.71 7.44
N ARG A 132 15.92 13.30 6.47
CA ARG A 132 17.37 13.17 6.30
C ARG A 132 18.13 13.68 7.52
N ASP A 133 17.72 14.84 8.05
CA ASP A 133 18.43 15.54 9.11
C ASP A 133 17.98 15.09 10.51
N MET A 134 16.99 14.20 10.60
CA MET A 134 16.47 13.67 11.87
C MET A 134 17.52 12.80 12.57
N ALA A 135 17.62 12.92 13.90
CA ALA A 135 18.48 12.05 14.70
C ALA A 135 18.08 10.57 14.52
N HIS A 136 19.06 9.66 14.56
CA HIS A 136 18.83 8.23 14.32
C HIS A 136 17.74 7.63 15.20
N ARG A 137 17.78 7.93 16.50
CA ARG A 137 16.80 7.45 17.48
C ARG A 137 15.37 7.93 17.18
N ASP A 138 15.22 9.20 16.77
CA ASP A 138 13.91 9.77 16.47
C ASP A 138 13.37 9.23 15.16
N PHE A 139 14.26 8.93 14.20
CA PHE A 139 13.91 8.24 12.97
C PHE A 139 13.37 6.82 13.21
N LEU A 140 14.01 6.04 14.09
CA LEU A 140 13.50 4.71 14.48
C LEU A 140 12.13 4.83 15.15
N GLY A 141 11.95 5.75 16.08
CA GLY A 141 10.65 6.00 16.71
C GLY A 141 9.56 6.42 15.71
N MET A 142 9.94 7.19 14.69
CA MET A 142 9.03 7.54 13.59
C MET A 142 8.65 6.32 12.75
N LEU A 143 9.61 5.43 12.45
CA LEU A 143 9.32 4.18 11.73
C LEU A 143 8.36 3.30 12.51
N ASP A 144 8.52 3.18 13.83
CA ASP A 144 7.63 2.37 14.66
C ASP A 144 6.18 2.88 14.60
N ILE A 145 5.99 4.20 14.75
CA ILE A 145 4.66 4.81 14.65
C ILE A 145 4.08 4.61 13.24
N LEU A 146 4.88 4.82 12.19
CA LEU A 146 4.46 4.66 10.80
C LEU A 146 4.05 3.21 10.51
N PHE A 147 4.85 2.24 10.95
CA PHE A 147 4.57 0.84 10.74
C PHE A 147 3.33 0.38 11.49
N GLU A 148 3.11 0.84 12.71
CA GLU A 148 1.87 0.59 13.46
C GLU A 148 0.64 1.07 12.69
N GLN A 149 0.65 2.30 12.16
CA GLN A 149 -0.46 2.84 11.39
C GLN A 149 -0.66 2.08 10.06
N PHE A 150 0.42 1.76 9.36
CA PHE A 150 0.35 0.96 8.14
C PHE A 150 -0.21 -0.44 8.38
N LEU A 151 0.14 -1.07 9.50
CA LEU A 151 -0.40 -2.39 9.86
C LEU A 151 -1.89 -2.34 10.20
N LYS A 152 -2.40 -1.24 10.78
CA LYS A 152 -3.85 -1.04 10.97
C LYS A 152 -4.56 -1.00 9.62
N ILE A 153 -4.05 -0.19 8.67
CA ILE A 153 -4.61 -0.12 7.31
C ILE A 153 -4.51 -1.47 6.60
N ALA A 154 -3.38 -2.19 6.74
CA ALA A 154 -3.19 -3.52 6.17
C ALA A 154 -4.21 -4.54 6.71
N THR A 155 -4.44 -4.52 8.01
CA THR A 155 -5.42 -5.39 8.68
C THR A 155 -6.83 -5.09 8.17
N ARG A 156 -7.18 -3.81 8.05
CA ARG A 156 -8.48 -3.39 7.51
C ARG A 156 -8.64 -3.81 6.05
N SER A 157 -7.63 -3.58 5.22
CA SER A 157 -7.62 -4.01 3.82
C SER A 157 -7.82 -5.54 3.69
N ARG A 158 -7.21 -6.33 4.57
CA ARG A 158 -7.39 -7.78 4.62
C ARG A 158 -8.81 -8.18 5.00
N GLN A 159 -9.42 -7.50 5.97
CA GLN A 159 -10.82 -7.72 6.35
C GLN A 159 -11.76 -7.43 5.17
N VAL A 160 -11.59 -6.29 4.50
CA VAL A 160 -12.38 -5.90 3.32
C VAL A 160 -12.25 -6.95 2.21
N LEU A 161 -11.02 -7.41 1.92
CA LEU A 161 -10.78 -8.46 0.93
C LEU A 161 -11.53 -9.75 1.30
N THR A 162 -11.42 -10.19 2.55
CA THR A 162 -12.03 -11.43 3.02
C THR A 162 -13.55 -11.34 2.91
N VAL A 163 -14.15 -10.27 3.43
CA VAL A 163 -15.62 -10.06 3.38
C VAL A 163 -16.10 -9.96 1.94
N SER A 164 -15.43 -9.17 1.09
CA SER A 164 -15.80 -9.02 -0.32
C SER A 164 -15.71 -10.35 -1.08
N THR A 165 -14.69 -11.15 -0.79
CA THR A 165 -14.53 -12.49 -1.42
C THR A 165 -15.62 -13.45 -0.96
N ASN A 166 -15.98 -13.44 0.33
CA ASN A 166 -17.07 -14.24 0.87
C ASN A 166 -18.41 -13.85 0.23
N ILE A 167 -18.71 -12.55 0.14
CA ILE A 167 -19.93 -12.07 -0.53
C ILE A 167 -19.97 -12.55 -1.97
N LEU A 168 -18.87 -12.42 -2.74
CA LEU A 168 -18.81 -12.89 -4.13
C LEU A 168 -19.00 -14.41 -4.25
N ALA A 169 -18.55 -15.18 -3.27
CA ALA A 169 -18.74 -16.64 -3.27
C ALA A 169 -20.19 -17.07 -3.00
N THR A 170 -21.00 -16.23 -2.35
CA THR A 170 -22.41 -16.52 -2.08
C THR A 170 -23.33 -16.17 -3.26
N ILE A 171 -22.85 -15.40 -4.25
CA ILE A 171 -23.65 -14.98 -5.41
C ILE A 171 -23.76 -16.12 -6.41
N PRO A 172 -24.99 -16.50 -6.83
CA PRO A 172 -25.19 -17.54 -7.84
C PRO A 172 -24.54 -17.17 -9.18
N THR A 173 -23.79 -18.11 -9.76
CA THR A 173 -23.14 -17.92 -11.05
C THR A 173 -23.98 -18.55 -12.14
N GLN A 174 -24.41 -17.76 -13.13
CA GLN A 174 -25.07 -18.30 -14.30
C GLN A 174 -24.03 -18.81 -15.32
N GLN A 175 -24.25 -20.04 -15.79
CA GLN A 175 -23.38 -20.66 -16.81
C GLN A 175 -23.69 -20.20 -18.26
N THR A 176 -24.77 -19.46 -18.46
CA THR A 176 -25.20 -18.98 -19.80
C THR A 176 -25.48 -17.48 -19.76
N PRO A 177 -25.14 -16.71 -20.82
CA PRO A 177 -25.50 -15.29 -20.89
C PRO A 177 -27.04 -15.16 -20.91
N PHE A 178 -27.52 -14.24 -20.08
CA PHE A 178 -28.94 -13.91 -19.91
C PHE A 178 -29.62 -13.65 -21.28
N GLN A 179 -30.61 -14.49 -21.65
CA GLN A 179 -31.51 -14.18 -22.77
C GLN A 179 -32.66 -13.31 -22.28
N PRO A 180 -32.91 -12.14 -22.90
CA PRO A 180 -33.93 -11.17 -22.44
C PRO A 180 -35.37 -11.65 -22.51
N SER A 181 -35.63 -12.85 -23.08
CA SER A 181 -36.97 -13.45 -23.17
C SER A 181 -37.52 -13.99 -21.82
N ALA A 182 -36.75 -14.08 -20.77
CA ALA A 182 -37.20 -14.56 -19.44
C ALA A 182 -37.98 -13.53 -18.61
N LEU A 183 -37.95 -12.26 -18.98
CA LEU A 183 -38.70 -11.19 -18.28
C LEU A 183 -40.24 -11.24 -18.47
N ALA A 184 -40.72 -12.09 -19.36
CA ALA A 184 -42.18 -12.24 -19.59
C ALA A 184 -42.88 -13.23 -18.65
N GLN A 185 -42.13 -13.91 -17.77
CA GLN A 185 -42.68 -14.95 -16.89
C GLN A 185 -42.42 -14.54 -15.39
N GLY A 186 -43.05 -13.51 -14.88
CA GLY A 186 -43.36 -13.27 -13.48
C GLY A 186 -42.36 -13.74 -12.38
N VAL A 187 -41.06 -13.83 -12.71
CA VAL A 187 -40.01 -14.27 -11.78
C VAL A 187 -39.74 -13.14 -10.79
N SER A 188 -39.76 -13.44 -9.50
CA SER A 188 -39.53 -12.47 -8.42
C SER A 188 -38.15 -11.81 -8.54
N VAL A 189 -38.07 -10.55 -8.16
CA VAL A 189 -36.86 -9.72 -8.28
C VAL A 189 -35.64 -10.29 -7.51
N GLU A 190 -35.85 -11.23 -6.62
CA GLU A 190 -34.80 -11.93 -5.84
C GLU A 190 -34.00 -12.94 -6.69
N ASP A 191 -34.57 -13.47 -7.78
CA ASP A 191 -33.88 -14.40 -8.68
C ASP A 191 -32.98 -13.73 -9.73
N ALA A 192 -32.91 -12.38 -9.76
CA ALA A 192 -32.20 -11.62 -10.79
C ALA A 192 -30.74 -11.28 -10.43
N LEU A 193 -30.26 -11.60 -9.23
CA LEU A 193 -28.89 -11.34 -8.79
C LEU A 193 -27.97 -12.51 -9.15
N SER A 194 -27.79 -12.73 -10.42
CA SER A 194 -26.80 -13.69 -10.91
C SER A 194 -25.76 -12.97 -11.76
N ILE A 195 -24.51 -13.28 -11.50
CA ILE A 195 -23.37 -12.80 -12.31
C ILE A 195 -22.87 -13.90 -13.22
N THR A 196 -22.31 -13.54 -14.36
CA THR A 196 -21.62 -14.49 -15.21
C THR A 196 -20.31 -14.94 -14.55
N ALA A 197 -19.84 -16.15 -14.87
CA ALA A 197 -18.55 -16.65 -14.39
C ALA A 197 -17.39 -15.70 -14.77
N ALA A 198 -17.46 -15.04 -15.93
CA ALA A 198 -16.48 -14.07 -16.39
C ALA A 198 -16.49 -12.79 -15.54
N GLU A 199 -17.67 -12.26 -15.20
CA GLU A 199 -17.80 -11.10 -14.30
C GLU A 199 -17.28 -11.42 -12.89
N GLN A 200 -17.61 -12.60 -12.35
CA GLN A 200 -17.10 -13.06 -11.07
C GLN A 200 -15.57 -13.15 -11.06
N ALA A 201 -14.98 -13.76 -12.07
CA ALA A 201 -13.53 -13.87 -12.22
C ALA A 201 -12.86 -12.48 -12.29
N THR A 202 -13.47 -11.55 -13.05
CA THR A 202 -12.98 -10.16 -13.17
C THR A 202 -13.00 -9.43 -11.81
N LEU A 203 -14.09 -9.58 -11.05
CA LEU A 203 -14.21 -8.98 -9.72
C LEU A 203 -13.20 -9.56 -8.72
N GLN A 204 -13.00 -10.88 -8.74
CA GLN A 204 -12.00 -11.56 -7.91
C GLN A 204 -10.58 -11.12 -8.27
N GLN A 205 -10.27 -11.02 -9.55
CA GLN A 205 -8.97 -10.51 -10.02
C GLN A 205 -8.76 -9.05 -9.57
N CYS A 206 -9.79 -8.21 -9.70
CA CYS A 206 -9.73 -6.81 -9.25
C CYS A 206 -9.44 -6.71 -7.75
N LEU A 207 -10.12 -7.50 -6.91
CA LEU A 207 -9.86 -7.57 -5.46
C LEU A 207 -8.44 -8.02 -5.14
N GLY A 208 -7.93 -9.05 -5.83
CA GLY A 208 -6.56 -9.53 -5.66
C GLY A 208 -5.52 -8.46 -6.04
N THR A 209 -5.72 -7.77 -7.18
CA THR A 209 -4.83 -6.68 -7.62
C THR A 209 -4.86 -5.48 -6.67
N LEU A 210 -6.03 -5.12 -6.15
CA LEU A 210 -6.20 -4.04 -5.17
C LEU A 210 -5.39 -4.32 -3.89
N HIS A 211 -5.49 -5.54 -3.37
CA HIS A 211 -4.78 -5.95 -2.18
C HIS A 211 -3.26 -5.92 -2.37
N THR A 212 -2.76 -6.50 -3.48
CA THR A 212 -1.32 -6.46 -3.81
C THR A 212 -0.82 -5.06 -4.09
N HIS A 213 -1.64 -4.20 -4.68
CA HIS A 213 -1.31 -2.80 -4.97
C HIS A 213 -1.12 -1.99 -3.68
N THR A 214 -2.03 -2.13 -2.71
CA THR A 214 -1.92 -1.46 -1.40
C THR A 214 -0.60 -1.81 -0.72
N TRP A 215 -0.22 -3.10 -0.72
CA TRP A 215 1.06 -3.55 -0.17
C TRP A 215 2.27 -2.96 -0.92
N SER A 216 2.23 -2.97 -2.25
CA SER A 216 3.29 -2.39 -3.06
C SER A 216 3.46 -0.90 -2.78
N HIS A 217 2.35 -0.17 -2.61
CA HIS A 217 2.39 1.25 -2.31
C HIS A 217 2.96 1.55 -0.92
N MET A 218 2.61 0.75 0.11
CA MET A 218 3.24 0.85 1.44
C MET A 218 4.76 0.67 1.35
N GLN A 219 5.23 -0.37 0.64
CA GLN A 219 6.66 -0.61 0.44
C GLN A 219 7.36 0.54 -0.29
N GLN A 220 6.70 1.14 -1.30
CA GLN A 220 7.24 2.29 -2.03
C GLN A 220 7.38 3.51 -1.13
N LEU A 221 6.38 3.82 -0.30
CA LEU A 221 6.43 4.94 0.64
C LEU A 221 7.57 4.79 1.64
N VAL A 222 7.70 3.61 2.26
CA VAL A 222 8.80 3.32 3.18
C VAL A 222 10.14 3.34 2.44
N GLY A 223 10.21 2.77 1.24
CA GLY A 223 11.41 2.78 0.40
C GLY A 223 11.87 4.19 0.09
N THR A 224 10.97 5.09 -0.32
CA THR A 224 11.28 6.51 -0.58
C THR A 224 11.79 7.21 0.68
N LEU A 225 11.20 6.92 1.83
CA LEU A 225 11.65 7.46 3.11
C LEU A 225 13.08 7.01 3.45
N LEU A 226 13.38 5.72 3.30
CA LEU A 226 14.73 5.19 3.50
C LEU A 226 15.73 5.77 2.50
N GLU A 227 15.35 5.89 1.23
CA GLU A 227 16.19 6.46 0.17
C GLU A 227 16.56 7.92 0.44
N SER A 228 15.64 8.71 1.01
CA SER A 228 15.93 10.09 1.40
C SER A 228 17.06 10.21 2.43
N ARG A 229 17.30 9.15 3.21
CA ARG A 229 18.39 9.05 4.21
C ARG A 229 19.58 8.21 3.73
N GLY A 230 19.62 7.80 2.47
CA GLY A 230 20.63 6.88 1.96
C GLY A 230 22.08 7.29 2.29
N GLU A 231 22.42 8.58 2.11
CA GLU A 231 23.75 9.10 2.44
C GLU A 231 24.04 9.06 3.96
N VAL A 232 23.03 9.34 4.79
CA VAL A 232 23.18 9.26 6.25
C VAL A 232 23.35 7.81 6.68
N HIS A 233 22.51 6.91 6.15
CA HIS A 233 22.57 5.49 6.46
C HIS A 233 23.89 4.83 6.02
N ALA A 234 24.49 5.30 4.91
CA ALA A 234 25.80 4.82 4.47
C ALA A 234 26.93 5.13 5.46
N GLN A 235 26.78 6.20 6.25
CA GLN A 235 27.78 6.65 7.23
C GLN A 235 27.50 6.19 8.66
N LEU A 236 26.35 5.54 8.91
CA LEU A 236 26.01 5.04 10.25
C LEU A 236 26.93 3.90 10.67
N PRO A 237 27.20 3.77 11.98
CA PRO A 237 27.77 2.56 12.54
C PRO A 237 26.91 1.33 12.15
N ILE A 238 27.55 0.19 11.94
CA ILE A 238 26.87 -1.02 11.47
C ILE A 238 25.72 -1.47 12.39
N GLU A 239 25.87 -1.25 13.69
CA GLU A 239 24.84 -1.58 14.69
C GLU A 239 23.58 -0.69 14.55
N GLU A 240 23.76 0.58 14.22
CA GLU A 240 22.65 1.51 13.99
C GLU A 240 21.95 1.19 12.66
N LEU A 241 22.71 0.90 11.60
CA LEU A 241 22.13 0.46 10.32
C LEU A 241 21.36 -0.85 10.48
N ARG A 242 21.86 -1.77 11.30
CA ARG A 242 21.19 -3.02 11.65
C ARG A 242 19.84 -2.77 12.33
N GLN A 243 19.74 -1.78 13.23
CA GLN A 243 18.46 -1.44 13.86
C GLN A 243 17.42 -1.03 12.82
N VAL A 244 17.79 -0.18 11.84
CA VAL A 244 16.88 0.17 10.73
C VAL A 244 16.44 -1.06 9.96
N TRP A 245 17.37 -1.96 9.67
CA TRP A 245 17.10 -3.23 9.00
C TRP A 245 16.12 -4.08 9.78
N ASP A 246 16.36 -4.30 11.06
CA ASP A 246 15.52 -5.15 11.92
C ASP A 246 14.09 -4.60 12.02
N HIS A 247 13.90 -3.28 12.25
CA HIS A 247 12.56 -2.65 12.26
C HIS A 247 11.81 -2.85 10.95
N CYS A 248 12.50 -2.66 9.82
CA CYS A 248 11.89 -2.87 8.51
C CYS A 248 11.54 -4.35 8.24
N MET A 249 12.40 -5.27 8.68
CA MET A 249 12.16 -6.71 8.50
C MET A 249 11.02 -7.21 9.37
N ASP A 250 10.87 -6.69 10.59
CA ASP A 250 9.74 -6.99 11.47
C ASP A 250 8.43 -6.52 10.82
N PHE A 251 8.40 -5.30 10.29
CA PHE A 251 7.26 -4.80 9.53
C PHE A 251 6.93 -5.70 8.33
N VAL A 252 7.94 -6.06 7.52
CA VAL A 252 7.76 -6.96 6.36
C VAL A 252 7.25 -8.33 6.78
N ALA A 253 7.74 -8.86 7.91
CA ALA A 253 7.31 -10.17 8.42
C ALA A 253 5.83 -10.18 8.82
N VAL A 254 5.36 -9.11 9.49
CA VAL A 254 3.96 -8.98 9.91
C VAL A 254 3.06 -8.69 8.71
N ALA A 255 3.37 -7.65 7.93
CA ALA A 255 2.59 -7.27 6.76
C ALA A 255 2.57 -8.39 5.69
N GLY A 256 3.69 -9.06 5.48
CA GLY A 256 3.81 -10.18 4.55
C GLY A 256 2.86 -11.34 4.85
N LYS A 257 2.55 -11.60 6.13
CA LYS A 257 1.53 -12.58 6.54
C LYS A 257 0.11 -12.12 6.16
N LEU A 258 -0.17 -10.82 6.29
CA LEU A 258 -1.47 -10.25 5.92
C LEU A 258 -1.70 -10.29 4.41
N TYR A 259 -0.67 -9.98 3.63
CA TYR A 259 -0.74 -9.89 2.17
C TYR A 259 -0.40 -11.20 1.44
N GLY A 260 0.14 -12.20 2.13
CA GLY A 260 0.57 -13.48 1.54
C GLY A 260 1.77 -13.36 0.59
N THR A 261 2.52 -12.25 0.65
CA THR A 261 3.65 -11.97 -0.25
C THR A 261 4.84 -11.40 0.50
N LYS A 262 6.04 -11.67 -0.01
CA LYS A 262 7.28 -11.11 0.54
C LYS A 262 7.44 -9.63 0.14
N GLY A 263 8.00 -8.82 1.02
CA GLY A 263 8.28 -7.39 0.80
C GLY A 263 9.48 -7.14 -0.11
N LYS A 264 9.43 -7.59 -1.36
CA LYS A 264 10.57 -7.56 -2.30
C LYS A 264 11.08 -6.15 -2.61
N LEU A 265 10.18 -5.17 -2.71
CA LEU A 265 10.56 -3.79 -3.02
C LEU A 265 11.36 -3.18 -1.87
N LEU A 266 10.84 -3.30 -0.64
CA LEU A 266 11.50 -2.77 0.54
C LEU A 266 12.82 -3.50 0.82
N LEU A 267 12.84 -4.84 0.67
CA LEU A 267 14.07 -5.62 0.79
C LEU A 267 15.13 -5.17 -0.22
N GLY A 268 14.74 -4.87 -1.46
CA GLY A 268 15.65 -4.34 -2.48
C GLY A 268 16.28 -3.01 -2.08
N THR A 269 15.50 -2.10 -1.47
CA THR A 269 16.01 -0.81 -0.96
C THR A 269 16.98 -1.03 0.21
N LEU A 270 16.65 -1.90 1.16
CA LEU A 270 17.52 -2.23 2.29
C LEU A 270 18.85 -2.85 1.84
N LEU A 271 18.82 -3.80 0.91
CA LEU A 271 20.04 -4.41 0.36
C LEU A 271 20.94 -3.39 -0.34
N ARG A 272 20.35 -2.44 -1.08
CA ARG A 272 21.11 -1.34 -1.70
C ARG A 272 21.79 -0.48 -0.63
N GLN A 273 21.06 -0.08 0.42
CA GLN A 273 21.65 0.72 1.51
C GLN A 273 22.77 -0.01 2.25
N ALA A 274 22.60 -1.31 2.49
CA ALA A 274 23.66 -2.13 3.09
C ALA A 274 24.91 -2.18 2.21
N ARG A 275 24.73 -2.29 0.89
CA ARG A 275 25.85 -2.23 -0.07
C ARG A 275 26.53 -0.85 -0.04
N ASP A 276 25.76 0.22 -0.09
CA ASP A 276 26.30 1.59 -0.08
C ASP A 276 27.11 1.86 1.21
N SER A 277 26.65 1.35 2.35
CA SER A 277 27.37 1.40 3.63
C SER A 277 28.68 0.63 3.56
N LEU A 278 28.69 -0.58 3.01
CA LEU A 278 29.91 -1.36 2.85
C LEU A 278 30.92 -0.66 1.92
N GLU A 279 30.45 -0.06 0.83
CA GLU A 279 31.30 0.71 -0.06
C GLU A 279 31.89 1.95 0.61
N PHE A 280 31.09 2.64 1.44
CA PHE A 280 31.56 3.78 2.23
C PHE A 280 32.64 3.35 3.21
N VAL A 281 32.40 2.31 4.02
CA VAL A 281 33.37 1.80 5.00
C VAL A 281 34.65 1.36 4.28
N HIS A 282 34.53 0.66 3.16
CA HIS A 282 35.69 0.22 2.39
C HIS A 282 36.56 1.40 1.92
N LYS A 283 35.93 2.44 1.36
CA LYS A 283 36.63 3.66 0.92
C LYS A 283 37.30 4.37 2.08
N ASP A 284 36.60 4.51 3.22
CA ASP A 284 37.15 5.13 4.41
C ASP A 284 38.39 4.38 4.94
N GLN A 285 38.32 3.04 4.98
CA GLN A 285 39.47 2.21 5.40
C GLN A 285 40.65 2.33 4.43
N LEU A 286 40.40 2.39 3.12
CA LEU A 286 41.46 2.62 2.12
C LEU A 286 42.13 3.97 2.32
N VAL A 287 41.37 5.04 2.56
CA VAL A 287 41.93 6.37 2.82
C VAL A 287 42.78 6.38 4.10
N ARG A 288 42.28 5.72 5.16
CA ARG A 288 43.05 5.58 6.42
C ARG A 288 44.34 4.78 6.20
N LEU A 289 44.28 3.67 5.47
CA LEU A 289 45.45 2.87 5.16
C LEU A 289 46.47 3.68 4.33
N GLN A 290 46.02 4.43 3.31
CA GLN A 290 46.88 5.29 2.54
C GLN A 290 47.55 6.37 3.40
N GLY A 291 46.81 6.98 4.34
CA GLY A 291 47.34 7.94 5.30
C GLY A 291 48.44 7.30 6.17
N LEU A 292 48.16 6.14 6.75
CA LEU A 292 49.14 5.42 7.57
C LEU A 292 50.40 5.06 6.79
N LEU A 293 50.26 4.57 5.54
CA LEU A 293 51.43 4.25 4.68
C LEU A 293 52.22 5.50 4.28
N HIS A 294 51.56 6.64 4.13
CA HIS A 294 52.24 7.91 3.77
C HIS A 294 53.00 8.51 4.96
N GLU A 295 52.46 8.35 6.19
CA GLU A 295 53.08 8.87 7.43
C GLU A 295 54.12 7.90 7.99
N GLU A 296 54.18 6.65 7.53
CA GLU A 296 55.09 5.62 8.01
C GLU A 296 56.55 5.99 7.71
N LEU A 297 57.37 6.01 8.74
CA LEU A 297 58.77 6.34 8.60
C LEU A 297 59.67 5.19 8.11
N TRP A 298 59.10 4.02 7.79
CA TRP A 298 59.75 2.82 7.27
C TRP A 298 61.00 2.41 8.06
N LYS A 299 60.95 2.52 9.38
CA LYS A 299 62.05 2.10 10.24
C LYS A 299 61.90 0.59 10.54
N PRO A 300 63.00 -0.16 10.56
CA PRO A 300 62.97 -1.55 10.99
C PRO A 300 62.39 -1.65 12.45
N ALA A 301 61.35 -2.43 12.59
CA ALA A 301 60.70 -2.71 13.87
C ALA A 301 60.61 -4.24 14.09
N LEU A 302 60.71 -4.64 15.38
CA LEU A 302 60.44 -6.02 15.74
C LEU A 302 58.92 -6.24 15.69
N VAL A 303 58.50 -7.10 14.77
CA VAL A 303 57.09 -7.48 14.66
C VAL A 303 56.74 -8.49 15.75
N PRO A 304 55.72 -8.28 16.57
CA PRO A 304 55.25 -9.26 17.54
C PRO A 304 54.89 -10.58 16.83
N SER A 305 55.26 -11.70 17.44
CA SER A 305 55.06 -13.06 16.87
C SER A 305 53.57 -13.35 16.55
N VAL A 306 52.65 -12.76 17.28
CA VAL A 306 51.19 -12.87 17.04
C VAL A 306 50.83 -12.26 15.69
N LEU A 307 51.27 -11.04 15.41
CA LEU A 307 51.02 -10.36 14.12
C LEU A 307 51.69 -11.08 12.96
N GLN A 308 52.92 -11.60 13.17
CA GLN A 308 53.59 -12.40 12.15
C GLN A 308 52.80 -13.70 11.84
N GLY A 309 52.20 -14.31 12.85
CA GLY A 309 51.34 -15.50 12.68
C GLY A 309 50.09 -15.19 11.85
N GLU A 310 49.45 -14.02 12.08
CA GLU A 310 48.30 -13.57 11.32
C GLU A 310 48.65 -13.29 9.84
N VAL A 311 49.77 -12.63 9.60
CA VAL A 311 50.28 -12.41 8.22
C VAL A 311 50.52 -13.69 7.50
N THR A 312 51.16 -14.66 8.15
CA THR A 312 51.43 -15.99 7.56
C THR A 312 50.11 -16.72 7.21
N GLN A 313 49.10 -16.65 8.10
CA GLN A 313 47.79 -17.24 7.83
C GLN A 313 47.07 -16.57 6.63
N LEU A 314 47.22 -15.26 6.49
CA LEU A 314 46.68 -14.52 5.34
C LEU A 314 47.40 -14.91 4.03
N GLU A 315 48.73 -15.04 4.06
CA GLU A 315 49.50 -15.47 2.89
C GLU A 315 49.19 -16.91 2.46
N GLU A 316 48.87 -17.78 3.42
CA GLU A 316 48.46 -19.17 3.16
C GLU A 316 47.02 -19.29 2.65
N ASN A 317 46.18 -18.22 2.78
CA ASN A 317 44.83 -18.25 2.34
C ASN A 317 44.73 -18.25 0.78
N PRO A 318 44.15 -19.30 0.18
CA PRO A 318 44.11 -19.44 -1.27
C PRO A 318 43.35 -18.34 -1.97
N ARG A 319 42.42 -17.64 -1.29
CA ARG A 319 41.68 -16.50 -1.84
C ARG A 319 42.57 -15.25 -1.94
N VAL A 320 43.47 -15.04 -1.00
CA VAL A 320 44.40 -13.89 -1.02
C VAL A 320 45.48 -14.14 -2.07
N ARG A 321 46.00 -15.36 -2.18
CA ARG A 321 46.96 -15.73 -3.26
C ARG A 321 46.40 -15.54 -4.67
N ALA A 322 45.12 -15.84 -4.88
CA ALA A 322 44.46 -15.68 -6.18
C ALA A 322 44.36 -14.21 -6.61
N VAL A 323 44.24 -13.29 -5.66
CA VAL A 323 44.16 -11.83 -5.93
C VAL A 323 45.56 -11.25 -6.20
N VAL A 324 46.56 -11.62 -5.41
CA VAL A 324 47.92 -11.10 -5.54
C VAL A 324 48.65 -11.71 -6.73
N GLY A 325 48.31 -12.92 -7.15
CA GLY A 325 48.92 -13.60 -8.29
C GLY A 325 48.36 -13.23 -9.67
N SER A 326 47.30 -12.42 -9.75
CA SER A 326 46.73 -11.98 -11.02
C SER A 326 47.36 -10.71 -11.61
N ASP A 327 48.24 -10.04 -10.86
CA ASP A 327 48.91 -8.77 -11.29
C ASP A 327 50.40 -8.93 -11.52
N ALA A 328 50.92 -10.16 -11.68
CA ALA A 328 52.32 -10.45 -11.97
C ALA A 328 52.55 -10.92 -13.43
#